data_d6b3cf1837c50eb85b6f3dd29ebc62a3
#
_entry.id   d6b3cf1837c50eb85b6f3dd29ebc62a3
#
_cell.length_a   1.000
_cell.length_b   1.000
_cell.length_c   1.000
_cell.angle_alpha   90.00
_cell.angle_beta   90.00
_cell.angle_gamma   90.00
#
_symmetry.space_group_name_H-M   'P 1'
#
loop_
_entity.id
_entity.type
_entity.pdbx_description
1 polymer ?
#
loop_
_entity_poly.entity_id
_entity_poly.type
_entity_poly.pdbx_seq_one_letter_code
_entity_poly.pdbx_strand_id
1 'polypeptide(L)'
;MNINDESFPPELPIAISLRMITGRSLEPMEVLIRLHEQLALLLPDFLLGRYMDVHRHYMKHLYRREGFHLFTDINGQFRAQIKDVTAEGRLVLQREDGWERAYAFKEVRFDAE
;
A
#
# COMPACT_ATOMS: atom_id res chain seq x y z
N MET A 1 4.17 9.84 5.48
CA MET A 1 4.04 10.36 4.09
C MET A 1 5.03 11.48 3.89
N ASN A 2 5.82 11.41 2.83
CA ASN A 2 6.81 12.44 2.51
C ASN A 2 6.24 13.39 1.44
N ILE A 3 6.24 14.69 1.71
CA ILE A 3 5.56 15.67 0.86
C ILE A 3 6.52 16.35 -0.10
N ASN A 4 7.60 16.93 0.40
CA ASN A 4 8.42 17.86 -0.38
C ASN A 4 9.88 17.44 -0.60
N ASP A 5 10.33 16.29 -0.17
CA ASP A 5 11.70 15.87 -0.40
C ASP A 5 11.99 15.70 -1.89
N GLU A 6 13.10 16.23 -2.35
CA GLU A 6 13.48 16.18 -3.75
C GLU A 6 14.18 14.87 -4.13
N SER A 7 14.82 14.22 -3.15
CA SER A 7 15.55 12.98 -3.37
C SER A 7 15.66 12.18 -2.07
N PHE A 8 16.00 10.90 -2.20
CA PHE A 8 16.21 9.99 -1.09
C PHE A 8 17.56 9.30 -1.20
N PRO A 9 18.15 8.82 -0.05
CA PRO A 9 19.39 8.07 -0.10
C PRO A 9 19.29 6.80 -0.97
N PRO A 10 20.41 6.31 -1.55
CA PRO A 10 20.39 5.08 -2.35
C PRO A 10 19.89 3.84 -1.61
N GLU A 11 19.95 3.83 -0.29
CA GLU A 11 19.43 2.75 0.57
C GLU A 11 17.90 2.65 0.54
N LEU A 12 17.22 3.68 0.03
CA LEU A 12 15.76 3.75 -0.08
C LEU A 12 15.34 3.83 -1.55
N PRO A 13 15.53 2.76 -2.34
CA PRO A 13 15.35 2.84 -3.81
C PRO A 13 13.90 3.04 -4.25
N ILE A 14 12.92 2.73 -3.40
CA ILE A 14 11.49 2.87 -3.72
C ILE A 14 10.82 4.05 -3.01
N ALA A 15 11.59 4.84 -2.23
CA ALA A 15 11.03 6.00 -1.55
C ALA A 15 10.69 7.11 -2.54
N ILE A 16 9.54 7.75 -2.36
CA ILE A 16 9.05 8.82 -3.22
C ILE A 16 8.29 9.85 -2.39
N SER A 17 8.33 11.10 -2.82
CA SER A 17 7.56 12.19 -2.23
C SER A 17 6.44 12.64 -3.17
N LEU A 18 5.47 13.39 -2.65
CA LEU A 18 4.43 14.00 -3.48
C LEU A 18 5.04 15.02 -4.46
N ARG A 19 6.08 15.74 -4.07
CA ARG A 19 6.80 16.66 -4.95
C ARG A 19 7.39 15.94 -6.16
N MET A 20 7.98 14.77 -5.95
CA MET A 20 8.53 13.96 -7.06
C MET A 20 7.47 13.47 -8.02
N ILE A 21 6.26 13.17 -7.53
CA ILE A 21 5.12 12.73 -8.36
C ILE A 21 4.52 13.90 -9.12
N THR A 22 4.28 15.03 -8.47
CA THR A 22 3.56 16.18 -9.04
C THR A 22 4.47 17.14 -9.80
N GLY A 23 5.78 17.08 -9.58
CA GLY A 23 6.76 18.00 -10.19
C GLY A 23 6.79 19.40 -9.58
N ARG A 24 6.11 19.62 -8.46
CA ARG A 24 6.05 20.92 -7.77
C ARG A 24 6.08 20.77 -6.26
N SER A 25 6.56 21.82 -5.59
CA SER A 25 6.48 21.91 -4.14
C SER A 25 5.02 22.08 -3.69
N LEU A 26 4.65 21.41 -2.60
CA LEU A 26 3.29 21.45 -2.05
C LEU A 26 3.30 22.06 -0.65
N GLU A 27 2.22 22.77 -0.32
CA GLU A 27 2.01 23.27 1.02
C GLU A 27 1.50 22.13 1.92
N PRO A 28 2.25 21.72 3.00
CA PRO A 28 1.84 20.60 3.84
C PRO A 28 0.43 20.72 4.43
N MET A 29 0.01 21.94 4.79
CA MET A 29 -1.34 22.15 5.33
C MET A 29 -2.44 21.87 4.32
N GLU A 30 -2.24 22.20 3.04
CA GLU A 30 -3.20 21.89 1.97
C GLU A 30 -3.31 20.38 1.76
N VAL A 31 -2.19 19.67 1.82
CA VAL A 31 -2.19 18.19 1.72
C VAL A 31 -2.96 17.59 2.90
N LEU A 32 -2.75 18.10 4.11
CA LEU A 32 -3.45 17.64 5.31
C LEU A 32 -4.97 17.87 5.20
N ILE A 33 -5.39 19.02 4.71
CA ILE A 33 -6.81 19.35 4.53
C ILE A 33 -7.45 18.36 3.53
N ARG A 34 -6.79 18.11 2.40
CA ARG A 34 -7.30 17.16 1.40
C ARG A 34 -7.37 15.74 1.94
N LEU A 35 -6.36 15.31 2.69
CA LEU A 35 -6.38 14.00 3.33
C LEU A 35 -7.54 13.86 4.32
N HIS A 36 -7.77 14.90 5.12
CA HIS A 36 -8.89 14.96 6.06
C HIS A 36 -10.25 14.90 5.35
N GLU A 37 -10.41 15.61 4.25
CA GLU A 37 -11.63 15.57 3.44
C GLU A 37 -11.92 14.18 2.89
N GLN A 38 -10.90 13.48 2.37
CA GLN A 38 -11.05 12.12 1.86
C GLN A 38 -11.39 11.13 2.97
N LEU A 39 -10.77 11.26 4.14
CA LEU A 39 -11.08 10.44 5.30
C LEU A 39 -12.54 10.65 5.75
N ALA A 40 -13.00 11.90 5.76
CA ALA A 40 -14.37 12.23 6.11
C ALA A 40 -15.40 11.61 5.16
N LEU A 41 -15.06 11.42 3.89
CA LEU A 41 -15.94 10.75 2.92
C LEU A 41 -16.06 9.23 3.19
N LEU A 42 -15.04 8.60 3.75
CA LEU A 42 -15.04 7.17 4.06
C LEU A 42 -15.63 6.85 5.43
N LEU A 43 -15.57 7.79 6.36
CA LEU A 43 -15.97 7.57 7.75
C LEU A 43 -17.45 7.16 7.92
N PRO A 44 -18.44 7.73 7.19
CA PRO A 44 -19.82 7.32 7.33
C PRO A 44 -20.05 5.83 7.05
N ASP A 45 -19.42 5.27 6.03
CA ASP A 45 -19.54 3.85 5.70
C ASP A 45 -18.96 2.97 6.81
N PHE A 46 -17.83 3.36 7.38
CA PHE A 46 -17.23 2.66 8.50
C PHE A 46 -18.15 2.70 9.75
N LEU A 47 -18.68 3.87 10.10
CA LEU A 47 -19.55 4.06 11.25
C LEU A 47 -20.90 3.31 11.12
N LEU A 48 -21.38 3.15 9.86
CA LEU A 48 -22.60 2.38 9.58
C LEU A 48 -22.35 0.87 9.49
N GLY A 49 -21.11 0.42 9.72
CA GLY A 49 -20.75 -1.00 9.65
C GLY A 49 -20.64 -1.55 8.24
N ARG A 50 -20.50 -0.71 7.23
CA ARG A 50 -20.34 -1.13 5.82
C ARG A 50 -18.91 -1.56 5.53
N TYR A 51 -18.41 -2.53 6.29
CA TYR A 51 -17.01 -2.94 6.22
C TYR A 51 -16.63 -3.57 4.87
N MET A 52 -17.58 -4.23 4.19
CA MET A 52 -17.31 -4.81 2.87
C MET A 52 -17.07 -3.72 1.81
N ASP A 53 -17.77 -2.58 1.91
CA ASP A 53 -17.56 -1.47 1.00
C ASP A 53 -16.23 -0.78 1.25
N VAL A 54 -15.84 -0.62 2.52
CA VAL A 54 -14.53 -0.09 2.92
C VAL A 54 -13.42 -1.03 2.45
N HIS A 55 -13.58 -2.33 2.63
CA HIS A 55 -12.60 -3.33 2.16
C HIS A 55 -12.43 -3.28 0.64
N ARG A 56 -13.53 -3.19 -0.11
CA ARG A 56 -13.51 -3.09 -1.57
C ARG A 56 -12.76 -1.85 -2.04
N HIS A 57 -13.01 -0.71 -1.39
CA HIS A 57 -12.31 0.54 -1.68
C HIS A 57 -10.82 0.44 -1.36
N TYR A 58 -10.47 -0.17 -0.24
CA TYR A 58 -9.09 -0.41 0.16
C TYR A 58 -8.36 -1.28 -0.87
N MET A 59 -8.95 -2.41 -1.26
CA MET A 59 -8.34 -3.33 -2.23
C MET A 59 -8.13 -2.67 -3.59
N LYS A 60 -9.04 -1.80 -4.00
CA LYS A 60 -8.95 -1.08 -5.28
C LYS A 60 -7.71 -0.16 -5.36
N HIS A 61 -7.27 0.39 -4.23
CA HIS A 61 -6.16 1.33 -4.17
C HIS A 61 -4.89 0.73 -3.55
N LEU A 62 -4.86 -0.57 -3.33
CA LEU A 62 -3.73 -1.23 -2.71
C LEU A 62 -2.51 -1.23 -3.63
N TYR A 63 -1.34 -0.85 -3.09
CA TYR A 63 -0.08 -0.88 -3.82
C TYR A 63 0.23 -2.28 -4.33
N ARG A 64 0.64 -2.38 -5.60
CA ARG A 64 0.91 -3.66 -6.28
C ARG A 64 -0.28 -4.60 -6.34
N ARG A 65 -1.49 -4.07 -6.36
CA ARG A 65 -2.73 -4.86 -6.40
C ARG A 65 -2.79 -5.81 -7.60
N GLU A 66 -2.30 -5.38 -8.75
CA GLU A 66 -2.39 -6.14 -10.00
C GLU A 66 -1.05 -6.76 -10.37
N GLY A 67 -1.11 -8.00 -10.88
CA GLY A 67 0.04 -8.70 -11.41
C GLY A 67 0.96 -9.30 -10.36
N PHE A 68 1.96 -10.03 -10.85
CA PHE A 68 2.99 -10.64 -10.03
C PHE A 68 4.13 -9.66 -9.80
N HIS A 69 4.58 -9.59 -8.55
CA HIS A 69 5.66 -8.71 -8.12
C HIS A 69 6.65 -9.46 -7.24
N LEU A 70 7.83 -8.87 -7.04
CA LEU A 70 8.88 -9.47 -6.20
C LEU A 70 8.65 -9.14 -4.73
N PHE A 71 8.72 -10.18 -3.91
CA PHE A 71 8.64 -10.11 -2.46
C PHE A 71 9.75 -10.95 -1.86
N THR A 72 10.15 -10.64 -0.62
CA THR A 72 11.11 -11.43 0.15
C THR A 72 10.52 -11.77 1.52
N ASP A 73 10.59 -13.06 1.88
CA ASP A 73 10.27 -13.53 3.23
C ASP A 73 11.49 -14.20 3.87
N ILE A 74 11.30 -14.93 4.96
CA ILE A 74 12.39 -15.63 5.65
C ILE A 74 13.06 -16.68 4.77
N ASN A 75 12.37 -17.21 3.77
CA ASN A 75 12.90 -18.24 2.86
C ASN A 75 13.56 -17.68 1.61
N GLY A 76 13.51 -16.37 1.38
CA GLY A 76 14.13 -15.71 0.25
C GLY A 76 13.16 -14.95 -0.64
N GLN A 77 13.64 -14.54 -1.81
CA GLN A 77 12.88 -13.77 -2.78
C GLN A 77 11.97 -14.69 -3.61
N PHE A 78 10.77 -14.20 -3.90
CA PHE A 78 9.81 -14.94 -4.73
C PHE A 78 8.90 -13.96 -5.50
N ARG A 79 8.25 -14.47 -6.54
CA ARG A 79 7.24 -13.72 -7.28
C ARG A 79 5.84 -14.18 -6.83
N ALA A 80 4.99 -13.20 -6.54
CA ALA A 80 3.61 -13.48 -6.11
C ALA A 80 2.69 -12.32 -6.48
N GLN A 81 1.40 -12.60 -6.48
CA GLN A 81 0.36 -11.57 -6.60
C GLN A 81 -0.36 -11.42 -5.27
N ILE A 82 -0.86 -10.23 -5.02
CA ILE A 82 -1.71 -9.96 -3.85
C ILE A 82 -3.10 -10.52 -4.14
N LYS A 83 -3.52 -11.52 -3.38
CA LYS A 83 -4.83 -12.11 -3.51
C LYS A 83 -5.86 -11.39 -2.64
N ASP A 84 -5.51 -11.08 -1.42
CA ASP A 84 -6.42 -10.45 -0.45
C ASP A 84 -5.64 -9.84 0.72
N VAL A 85 -6.37 -9.10 1.55
CA VAL A 85 -5.92 -8.66 2.88
C VAL A 85 -6.99 -9.10 3.88
N THR A 86 -6.61 -9.86 4.88
CA THR A 86 -7.57 -10.40 5.86
C THR A 86 -8.09 -9.31 6.79
N ALA A 87 -9.17 -9.62 7.52
CA ALA A 87 -9.74 -8.71 8.50
C ALA A 87 -8.76 -8.34 9.62
N GLU A 88 -7.79 -9.23 9.92
CA GLU A 88 -6.72 -8.98 10.90
C GLU A 88 -5.55 -8.17 10.32
N GLY A 89 -5.61 -7.81 9.04
CA GLY A 89 -4.57 -7.05 8.36
C GLY A 89 -3.42 -7.89 7.81
N ARG A 90 -3.60 -9.19 7.63
CA ARG A 90 -2.60 -10.05 7.00
C ARG A 90 -2.68 -9.97 5.49
N LEU A 91 -1.52 -9.89 4.84
CA LEU A 91 -1.41 -9.85 3.39
C LEU A 91 -1.37 -11.29 2.85
N VAL A 92 -2.35 -11.65 2.02
CA VAL A 92 -2.39 -12.97 1.37
C VAL A 92 -1.72 -12.88 0.01
N LEU A 93 -0.59 -13.59 -0.15
CA LEU A 93 0.15 -13.67 -1.39
C LEU A 93 -0.03 -15.05 -2.04
N GLN A 94 -0.21 -15.05 -3.36
CA GLN A 94 -0.34 -16.28 -4.16
C GLN A 94 0.80 -16.33 -5.18
N ARG A 95 1.58 -17.42 -5.16
CA ARG A 95 2.63 -17.69 -6.14
C ARG A 95 2.06 -18.19 -7.47
N GLU A 96 2.89 -18.19 -8.51
CA GLU A 96 2.51 -18.66 -9.84
C GLU A 96 2.07 -20.12 -9.87
N ASP A 97 2.57 -20.95 -8.95
CA ASP A 97 2.19 -22.35 -8.80
C ASP A 97 0.87 -22.56 -8.03
N GLY A 98 0.22 -21.48 -7.61
CA GLY A 98 -1.03 -21.52 -6.84
C GLY A 98 -0.86 -21.59 -5.32
N TRP A 99 0.38 -21.70 -4.82
CA TRP A 99 0.65 -21.73 -3.38
C TRP A 99 0.34 -20.39 -2.74
N GLU A 100 -0.38 -20.40 -1.63
CA GLU A 100 -0.82 -19.20 -0.94
C GLU A 100 -0.29 -19.16 0.49
N ARG A 101 0.01 -17.95 0.99
CA ARG A 101 0.36 -17.74 2.39
C ARG A 101 -0.09 -16.35 2.84
N ALA A 102 -0.60 -16.26 4.07
CA ALA A 102 -0.92 -15.00 4.74
C ALA A 102 0.30 -14.54 5.56
N TYR A 103 0.69 -13.29 5.40
CA TYR A 103 1.84 -12.69 6.08
C TYR A 103 1.39 -11.58 7.02
N ALA A 104 1.87 -11.61 8.26
CA ALA A 104 1.69 -10.51 9.20
C ALA A 104 2.68 -9.37 8.88
N PHE A 105 2.50 -8.23 9.56
CA PHE A 105 3.37 -7.07 9.38
C PHE A 105 4.84 -7.45 9.61
N LYS A 106 5.71 -7.03 8.69
CA LYS A 106 7.15 -7.30 8.65
C LYS A 106 7.56 -8.76 8.39
N GLU A 107 6.65 -9.68 8.18
CA GLU A 107 7.01 -11.04 7.76
C GLU A 107 7.40 -11.11 6.28
N VAL A 108 6.99 -10.16 5.47
CA VAL A 108 7.32 -10.07 4.06
C VAL A 108 7.77 -8.65 3.71
N ARG A 109 8.71 -8.54 2.78
CA ARG A 109 9.23 -7.27 2.29
C ARG A 109 8.90 -7.12 0.81
N PHE A 110 8.51 -5.92 0.40
CA PHE A 110 8.29 -5.56 -0.99
C PHE A 110 9.63 -5.18 -1.61
N ASP A 111 10.06 -5.90 -2.64
CA ASP A 111 11.33 -5.64 -3.30
C ASP A 111 11.17 -4.70 -4.49
N ALA A 112 12.22 -3.94 -4.77
CA ALA A 112 12.30 -3.13 -5.99
C ALA A 112 12.41 -4.04 -7.22
N GLU A 113 11.76 -3.62 -8.29
CA GLU A 113 11.78 -4.34 -9.58
C GLU A 113 12.55 -3.58 -10.63
#